data_dc93b24e057bc018baf773d709721b74
#
_entry.id   dc93b24e057bc018baf773d709721b74
#
_cell.length_a   1.000
_cell.length_b   1.000
_cell.length_c   1.000
_cell.angle_alpha   90.00
_cell.angle_beta   90.00
_cell.angle_gamma   90.00
#
_symmetry.space_group_name_H-M   'P 1'
#
loop_
_entity.id
_entity.type
_entity.pdbx_description
1 polymer ?
#
loop_
_entity_poly.entity_id
_entity_poly.type
_entity_poly.pdbx_seq_one_letter_code
_entity_poly.pdbx_strand_id
1 'polypeptide(L)'
;MMKRIICAAIVGIGLLAGFFATGTYGLSAANVEVYTMAVGLEKKDGNFGFENFFLTDYPVAFYDGDKDYRITSKNGEYSVTKRSPVINSIVATAYEVNGEFEVLSPTIEKMSSFISLMNTGMSEYTAEHHAVVIWHEAFHCYQMSGFSGFIDNICSEIDEQIIVVQVDGNSRAVELLKMQMQLLEESVKTNDIDIIRENMVKYKQADEERRELLSESVTALENYYTIVEGTACYVESCAYKELLPESYDEEYISAISCYYSGSSKYYYIGMAQCMILEKLAPGRLGGYTFSKPIIELIYEELCI
;
A
#
# COMPACT_ATOMS: atom_id res chain seq x y z
N MET A 1 -9.69 -14.14 -5.41
CA MET A 1 -8.86 -15.06 -4.66
C MET A 1 -7.42 -14.82 -5.05
N MET A 2 -6.68 -14.22 -4.18
CA MET A 2 -5.35 -13.62 -4.27
C MET A 2 -4.46 -14.14 -5.41
N LYS A 3 -4.38 -13.36 -6.50
CA LYS A 3 -3.19 -13.30 -7.36
C LYS A 3 -2.60 -11.91 -7.22
N ARG A 4 -2.07 -11.60 -6.07
CA ARG A 4 -1.02 -10.62 -5.88
C ARG A 4 0.23 -11.41 -5.83
N ILE A 5 1.17 -11.13 -6.71
CA ILE A 5 2.53 -11.59 -6.51
C ILE A 5 3.25 -11.53 -7.84
N ILE A 6 4.02 -10.53 -8.03
CA ILE A 6 5.44 -10.29 -7.85
C ILE A 6 6.32 -11.34 -8.55
N CYS A 7 6.86 -10.99 -9.71
CA CYS A 7 7.98 -11.69 -10.35
C CYS A 7 9.29 -10.96 -10.04
N ALA A 8 10.27 -11.67 -9.57
CA ALA A 8 11.59 -11.16 -9.21
C ALA A 8 12.59 -11.23 -10.36
N ALA A 9 13.42 -10.23 -10.50
CA ALA A 9 14.70 -10.33 -11.19
C ALA A 9 15.82 -9.68 -10.36
N ILE A 10 16.90 -10.41 -10.22
CA ILE A 10 18.05 -10.08 -9.36
C ILE A 10 18.99 -9.14 -10.12
N VAL A 11 19.31 -7.98 -9.56
CA VAL A 11 20.55 -7.28 -9.85
C VAL A 11 21.21 -6.88 -8.54
N GLY A 12 22.40 -7.44 -8.33
CA GLY A 12 23.18 -7.23 -7.13
C GLY A 12 23.62 -5.77 -6.98
N ILE A 13 23.32 -5.20 -5.82
CA ILE A 13 23.94 -3.98 -5.34
C ILE A 13 24.86 -4.36 -4.20
N GLY A 14 26.13 -4.47 -4.54
CA GLY A 14 27.20 -4.51 -3.55
C GLY A 14 27.41 -3.13 -2.96
N LEU A 15 27.77 -3.10 -1.68
CA LEU A 15 28.28 -1.99 -0.89
C LEU A 15 27.26 -1.12 -0.14
N LEU A 16 26.80 -1.63 0.99
CA LEU A 16 26.70 -0.85 2.21
C LEU A 16 27.38 -1.60 3.36
N ALA A 17 28.70 -1.59 3.32
CA ALA A 17 29.51 -1.96 4.46
C ALA A 17 29.39 -0.84 5.51
N GLY A 18 28.91 -1.17 6.69
CA GLY A 18 29.13 -0.32 7.83
C GLY A 18 28.03 -0.14 8.86
N PHE A 19 27.12 -1.11 9.05
CA PHE A 19 26.34 -1.14 10.28
C PHE A 19 26.57 -2.47 10.99
N PHE A 20 27.59 -2.52 11.83
CA PHE A 20 27.73 -3.62 12.77
C PHE A 20 26.66 -3.46 13.86
N ALA A 21 25.57 -4.20 13.73
CA ALA A 21 24.67 -4.43 14.83
C ALA A 21 25.43 -5.18 15.93
N THR A 22 25.75 -4.51 17.02
CA THR A 22 26.23 -5.18 18.22
C THR A 22 25.06 -5.96 18.83
N GLY A 23 24.94 -7.24 18.44
CA GLY A 23 23.98 -8.20 18.97
C GLY A 23 22.61 -8.17 18.28
N THR A 24 22.42 -9.04 17.30
CA THR A 24 21.10 -9.27 16.64
C THR A 24 20.07 -9.96 17.54
N TYR A 25 20.39 -10.23 18.79
CA TYR A 25 19.54 -10.91 19.79
C TYR A 25 18.76 -12.13 19.25
N GLY A 26 19.27 -12.78 18.18
CA GLY A 26 18.67 -13.97 17.58
C GLY A 26 17.76 -13.70 16.37
N LEU A 27 17.60 -12.45 15.91
CA LEU A 27 16.97 -12.17 14.62
C LEU A 27 17.91 -12.59 13.48
N SER A 28 17.38 -13.24 12.44
CA SER A 28 18.18 -13.71 11.30
C SER A 28 18.77 -12.54 10.50
N ALA A 29 19.89 -12.80 9.83
CA ALA A 29 20.53 -11.81 8.96
C ALA A 29 19.59 -11.33 7.84
N ALA A 30 18.75 -12.23 7.30
CA ALA A 30 17.79 -11.90 6.25
C ALA A 30 16.74 -10.87 6.73
N ASN A 31 16.24 -10.98 7.97
CA ASN A 31 15.29 -10.00 8.50
C ASN A 31 15.96 -8.65 8.83
N VAL A 32 17.23 -8.66 9.23
CA VAL A 32 18.04 -7.43 9.36
C VAL A 32 18.25 -6.78 8.00
N GLU A 33 18.48 -7.55 6.96
CA GLU A 33 18.58 -7.08 5.57
C GLU A 33 17.30 -6.42 5.09
N VAL A 34 16.13 -7.07 5.30
CA VAL A 34 14.80 -6.50 5.00
C VAL A 34 14.64 -5.12 5.65
N TYR A 35 14.88 -5.02 6.96
CA TYR A 35 14.76 -3.76 7.67
C TYR A 35 15.73 -2.69 7.16
N THR A 36 17.00 -3.07 6.94
CA THR A 36 18.03 -2.15 6.43
C THR A 36 17.70 -1.64 5.05
N MET A 37 17.14 -2.48 4.19
CA MET A 37 16.69 -2.13 2.85
C MET A 37 15.51 -1.14 2.92
N ALA A 38 14.51 -1.41 3.75
CA ALA A 38 13.37 -0.51 3.93
C ALA A 38 13.81 0.88 4.43
N VAL A 39 14.67 0.95 5.45
CA VAL A 39 15.23 2.22 5.96
C VAL A 39 16.16 2.89 4.94
N GLY A 40 16.81 2.10 4.08
CA GLY A 40 17.65 2.61 2.99
C GLY A 40 16.86 3.44 1.98
N LEU A 41 15.63 3.03 1.67
CA LEU A 41 14.72 3.79 0.80
C LEU A 41 14.32 5.13 1.41
N GLU A 42 14.00 5.19 2.69
CA GLU A 42 13.65 6.46 3.37
C GLU A 42 14.76 7.50 3.21
N LYS A 43 16.02 7.08 3.32
CA LYS A 43 17.16 7.98 3.17
C LYS A 43 17.37 8.47 1.74
N LYS A 44 16.95 7.69 0.74
CA LYS A 44 17.12 7.99 -0.68
C LYS A 44 15.95 8.82 -1.21
N ASP A 45 14.74 8.39 -0.97
CA ASP A 45 13.54 8.85 -1.68
C ASP A 45 12.54 9.56 -0.75
N GLY A 46 12.85 9.64 0.54
CA GLY A 46 12.06 10.36 1.53
C GLY A 46 10.76 9.66 1.90
N ASN A 47 9.67 10.39 1.80
CA ASN A 47 8.35 10.02 2.31
C ASN A 47 7.31 9.73 1.21
N PHE A 48 7.76 9.51 -0.02
CA PHE A 48 6.90 9.25 -1.20
C PHE A 48 5.75 10.27 -1.37
N GLY A 49 6.03 11.54 -1.07
CA GLY A 49 5.10 12.66 -1.24
C GLY A 49 4.22 12.98 -0.04
N PHE A 50 4.19 12.16 1.02
CA PHE A 50 3.42 12.44 2.25
C PHE A 50 4.28 13.13 3.31
N GLU A 51 3.96 14.39 3.62
CA GLU A 51 4.69 15.14 4.66
C GLU A 51 4.59 14.43 6.01
N ASN A 52 5.71 14.45 6.76
CA ASN A 52 5.83 13.85 8.09
C ASN A 52 5.60 12.33 8.16
N PHE A 53 5.61 11.64 7.04
CA PHE A 53 5.67 10.20 7.02
C PHE A 53 7.14 9.74 6.95
N PHE A 54 7.61 9.05 7.98
CA PHE A 54 8.92 8.41 8.03
C PHE A 54 8.75 6.99 8.55
N LEU A 55 9.25 6.00 7.81
CA LEU A 55 9.19 4.60 8.23
C LEU A 55 9.87 4.40 9.59
N THR A 56 10.97 5.10 9.83
CA THR A 56 11.75 5.00 11.07
C THR A 56 11.03 5.54 12.31
N ASP A 57 9.92 6.26 12.16
CA ASP A 57 9.07 6.69 13.29
C ASP A 57 8.25 5.52 13.86
N TYR A 58 8.10 4.42 13.11
CA TYR A 58 7.30 3.27 13.51
C TYR A 58 8.20 2.06 13.78
N PRO A 59 8.08 1.43 14.96
CA PRO A 59 8.76 0.18 15.22
C PRO A 59 8.32 -0.91 14.26
N VAL A 60 9.25 -1.80 13.87
CA VAL A 60 8.97 -3.00 13.09
C VAL A 60 9.28 -4.22 13.94
N ALA A 61 8.31 -5.10 14.13
CA ALA A 61 8.47 -6.33 14.91
C ALA A 61 8.33 -7.56 14.01
N PHE A 62 9.38 -8.36 13.93
CA PHE A 62 9.39 -9.62 13.18
C PHE A 62 9.01 -10.80 14.08
N TYR A 63 7.95 -11.52 13.74
CA TYR A 63 7.46 -12.69 14.44
C TYR A 63 8.03 -13.98 13.86
N ASP A 64 8.81 -14.75 14.67
CA ASP A 64 9.45 -16.00 14.23
C ASP A 64 8.61 -17.26 14.49
N GLY A 65 7.47 -17.13 15.16
CA GLY A 65 6.60 -18.23 15.60
C GLY A 65 6.60 -18.47 17.11
N ASP A 66 7.56 -17.90 17.81
CA ASP A 66 7.69 -17.97 19.27
C ASP A 66 7.86 -16.57 19.89
N LYS A 67 8.55 -15.68 19.22
CA LYS A 67 8.89 -14.34 19.72
C LYS A 67 8.71 -13.26 18.65
N ASP A 68 8.49 -12.02 19.11
CA ASP A 68 8.67 -10.81 18.33
C ASP A 68 10.07 -10.25 18.57
N TYR A 69 10.72 -9.86 17.46
CA TYR A 69 11.96 -9.09 17.45
C TYR A 69 11.63 -7.68 17.00
N ARG A 70 11.37 -6.81 17.98
CA ARG A 70 10.98 -5.42 17.76
C ARG A 70 12.20 -4.55 17.50
N ILE A 71 12.26 -3.94 16.34
CA ILE A 71 13.29 -3.00 15.92
C ILE A 71 12.75 -1.58 16.09
N THR A 72 13.53 -0.73 16.75
CA THR A 72 13.28 0.71 16.85
C THR A 72 14.47 1.47 16.30
N SER A 73 14.22 2.54 15.54
CA SER A 73 15.27 3.44 15.06
C SER A 73 15.31 4.69 15.92
N LYS A 74 16.52 5.19 16.22
CA LYS A 74 16.73 6.47 16.88
C LYS A 74 18.03 7.10 16.42
N ASN A 75 17.97 8.33 15.90
CA ASN A 75 19.14 9.06 15.40
C ASN A 75 19.99 8.29 14.37
N GLY A 76 19.33 7.47 13.53
CA GLY A 76 20.01 6.65 12.51
C GLY A 76 20.64 5.36 13.03
N GLU A 77 20.53 5.09 14.33
CA GLU A 77 20.89 3.80 14.94
C GLU A 77 19.63 3.00 15.23
N TYR A 78 19.69 1.68 15.14
CA TYR A 78 18.59 0.81 15.51
C TYR A 78 18.93 -0.11 16.66
N SER A 79 17.91 -0.45 17.43
CA SER A 79 18.02 -1.43 18.51
C SER A 79 16.98 -2.53 18.35
N VAL A 80 17.33 -3.75 18.71
CA VAL A 80 16.44 -4.90 18.67
C VAL A 80 16.12 -5.36 20.09
N THR A 81 14.83 -5.49 20.38
CA THR A 81 14.35 -6.06 21.65
C THR A 81 13.50 -7.29 21.39
N LYS A 82 13.75 -8.36 22.16
CA LYS A 82 12.97 -9.60 22.08
C LYS A 82 11.83 -9.55 23.09
N ARG A 83 10.61 -9.90 22.68
CA ARG A 83 9.43 -9.92 23.54
C ARG A 83 8.52 -11.12 23.23
N SER A 84 7.53 -11.34 24.09
CA SER A 84 6.42 -12.26 23.77
C SER A 84 5.64 -11.72 22.58
N PRO A 85 5.11 -12.58 21.70
CA PRO A 85 4.34 -12.13 20.56
C PRO A 85 3.13 -11.31 20.98
N VAL A 86 2.89 -10.21 20.25
CA VAL A 86 1.66 -9.41 20.40
C VAL A 86 0.49 -10.15 19.79
N ILE A 87 0.70 -10.62 18.55
CA ILE A 87 -0.25 -11.45 17.79
C ILE A 87 0.53 -12.55 17.06
N ASN A 88 -0.16 -13.66 16.77
CA ASN A 88 0.39 -14.72 15.93
C ASN A 88 0.07 -14.41 14.46
N SER A 89 0.66 -13.34 13.92
CA SER A 89 0.39 -12.91 12.55
C SER A 89 1.02 -13.86 11.53
N ILE A 90 0.24 -14.18 10.49
CA ILE A 90 0.70 -14.90 9.29
C ILE A 90 0.93 -13.97 8.11
N VAL A 91 0.51 -12.70 8.24
CA VAL A 91 0.71 -11.60 7.28
C VAL A 91 1.19 -10.38 8.05
N ALA A 92 1.79 -9.43 7.34
CA ALA A 92 2.14 -8.15 7.95
C ALA A 92 0.88 -7.33 8.25
N THR A 93 0.93 -6.49 9.27
CA THR A 93 -0.17 -5.60 9.66
C THR A 93 0.34 -4.44 10.52
N ALA A 94 -0.28 -3.28 10.40
CA ALA A 94 -0.18 -2.20 11.36
C ALA A 94 -1.00 -2.54 12.61
N TYR A 95 -0.45 -2.33 13.80
CA TYR A 95 -1.13 -2.69 15.05
C TYR A 95 -0.77 -1.73 16.18
N GLU A 96 -1.76 -1.41 17.01
CA GLU A 96 -1.53 -0.57 18.20
C GLU A 96 -1.06 -1.42 19.39
N VAL A 97 0.12 -1.10 19.91
CA VAL A 97 0.71 -1.79 21.06
C VAL A 97 1.02 -0.74 22.15
N ASN A 98 0.28 -0.79 23.26
CA ASN A 98 0.44 0.13 24.40
C ASN A 98 0.35 1.62 24.02
N GLY A 99 -0.51 1.98 23.06
CA GLY A 99 -0.72 3.36 22.62
C GLY A 99 0.28 3.85 21.54
N GLU A 100 1.08 2.96 20.97
CA GLU A 100 2.01 3.24 19.88
C GLU A 100 1.71 2.29 18.71
N PHE A 101 1.61 2.83 17.49
CA PHE A 101 1.45 1.99 16.30
C PHE A 101 2.79 1.43 15.86
N GLU A 102 2.81 0.15 15.52
CA GLU A 102 3.97 -0.54 15.01
C GLU A 102 3.60 -1.54 13.90
N VAL A 103 4.56 -1.83 13.03
CA VAL A 103 4.44 -2.86 12.02
C VAL A 103 4.71 -4.22 12.66
N LEU A 104 3.75 -5.10 12.64
CA LEU A 104 3.92 -6.51 13.00
C LEU A 104 4.00 -7.34 11.71
N SER A 105 5.11 -8.02 11.50
CA SER A 105 5.33 -8.84 10.31
C SER A 105 5.86 -10.21 10.69
N PRO A 106 5.44 -11.29 10.00
CA PRO A 106 6.19 -12.54 10.07
C PRO A 106 7.64 -12.31 9.66
N THR A 107 8.57 -13.15 10.11
CA THR A 107 9.92 -13.17 9.52
C THR A 107 9.85 -13.53 8.04
N ILE A 108 10.85 -13.12 7.24
CA ILE A 108 10.89 -13.41 5.81
C ILE A 108 10.81 -14.92 5.53
N GLU A 109 11.40 -15.74 6.38
CA GLU A 109 11.37 -17.20 6.25
C GLU A 109 9.94 -17.76 6.41
N LYS A 110 9.15 -17.20 7.35
CA LYS A 110 7.75 -17.59 7.55
C LYS A 110 6.88 -17.08 6.39
N MET A 111 7.07 -15.85 5.97
CA MET A 111 6.31 -15.27 4.85
C MET A 111 6.59 -16.04 3.56
N SER A 112 7.84 -16.33 3.25
CA SER A 112 8.24 -17.13 2.09
C SER A 112 7.61 -18.52 2.12
N SER A 113 7.61 -19.17 3.29
CA SER A 113 6.97 -20.48 3.47
C SER A 113 5.46 -20.41 3.26
N PHE A 114 4.79 -19.38 3.78
CA PHE A 114 3.35 -19.17 3.60
C PHE A 114 2.98 -18.93 2.13
N ILE A 115 3.72 -18.05 1.45
CA ILE A 115 3.52 -17.74 0.03
C ILE A 115 3.72 -18.99 -0.84
N SER A 116 4.76 -19.76 -0.56
CA SER A 116 5.01 -21.04 -1.25
C SER A 116 3.87 -22.04 -1.06
N LEU A 117 3.31 -22.12 0.16
CA LEU A 117 2.17 -23.00 0.47
C LEU A 117 0.88 -22.57 -0.26
N MET A 118 0.67 -21.27 -0.41
CA MET A 118 -0.52 -20.72 -1.08
C MET A 118 -0.50 -20.89 -2.60
N ASN A 119 0.61 -21.39 -3.16
CA ASN A 119 0.78 -21.62 -4.61
C ASN A 119 0.38 -20.37 -5.44
N THR A 120 0.88 -19.22 -5.01
CA THR A 120 0.47 -17.92 -5.53
C THR A 120 0.96 -17.63 -6.94
N GLY A 121 1.81 -18.52 -7.50
CA GLY A 121 2.46 -18.35 -8.79
C GLY A 121 3.77 -17.55 -8.72
N MET A 122 4.13 -17.07 -7.54
CA MET A 122 5.40 -16.40 -7.28
C MET A 122 6.54 -17.42 -7.30
N SER A 123 7.58 -17.14 -8.06
CA SER A 123 8.75 -18.02 -8.15
C SER A 123 9.62 -17.94 -6.91
N GLU A 124 9.74 -16.74 -6.30
CA GLU A 124 10.57 -16.51 -5.13
C GLU A 124 10.09 -15.24 -4.39
N TYR A 125 9.99 -15.31 -3.07
CA TYR A 125 9.74 -14.16 -2.19
C TYR A 125 11.06 -13.67 -1.61
N THR A 126 11.47 -12.47 -1.96
CA THR A 126 12.80 -11.92 -1.61
C THR A 126 12.72 -10.87 -0.50
N ALA A 127 13.88 -10.40 -0.05
CA ALA A 127 14.00 -9.33 0.94
C ALA A 127 13.40 -8.01 0.42
N GLU A 128 13.52 -7.73 -0.88
CA GLU A 128 12.93 -6.57 -1.54
C GLU A 128 11.41 -6.59 -1.43
N HIS A 129 10.77 -7.72 -1.73
CA HIS A 129 9.33 -7.88 -1.58
C HIS A 129 8.88 -7.66 -0.14
N HIS A 130 9.64 -8.18 0.81
CA HIS A 130 9.31 -8.01 2.23
C HIS A 130 9.49 -6.56 2.69
N ALA A 131 10.53 -5.87 2.22
CA ALA A 131 10.75 -4.46 2.50
C ALA A 131 9.61 -3.57 1.95
N VAL A 132 9.08 -3.89 0.76
CA VAL A 132 7.91 -3.23 0.17
C VAL A 132 6.67 -3.41 1.05
N VAL A 133 6.43 -4.61 1.57
CA VAL A 133 5.32 -4.86 2.51
C VAL A 133 5.48 -4.06 3.81
N ILE A 134 6.71 -3.92 4.33
CA ILE A 134 6.98 -3.08 5.52
C ILE A 134 6.59 -1.62 5.26
N TRP A 135 6.85 -1.08 4.08
CA TRP A 135 6.44 0.28 3.69
C TRP A 135 4.93 0.46 3.68
N HIS A 136 4.20 -0.52 3.13
CA HIS A 136 2.74 -0.52 3.13
C HIS A 136 2.18 -0.44 4.56
N GLU A 137 2.64 -1.31 5.44
CA GLU A 137 2.17 -1.38 6.82
C GLU A 137 2.63 -0.20 7.68
N ALA A 138 3.83 0.32 7.45
CA ALA A 138 4.30 1.54 8.11
C ALA A 138 3.43 2.74 7.72
N PHE A 139 2.95 2.79 6.48
CA PHE A 139 2.03 3.84 6.06
C PHE A 139 0.67 3.72 6.77
N HIS A 140 0.17 2.50 7.01
CA HIS A 140 -1.01 2.33 7.86
C HIS A 140 -0.76 2.80 9.30
N CYS A 141 0.43 2.60 9.86
CA CYS A 141 0.78 3.18 11.17
C CYS A 141 0.67 4.71 11.13
N TYR A 142 1.17 5.37 10.07
CA TYR A 142 1.04 6.81 9.86
C TYR A 142 -0.42 7.27 9.77
N GLN A 143 -1.23 6.60 8.97
CA GLN A 143 -2.66 6.90 8.83
C GLN A 143 -3.39 6.80 10.17
N MET A 144 -3.19 5.70 10.90
CA MET A 144 -3.90 5.46 12.17
C MET A 144 -3.42 6.37 13.29
N SER A 145 -2.12 6.66 13.37
CA SER A 145 -1.59 7.53 14.43
C SER A 145 -1.98 9.00 14.25
N GLY A 146 -2.06 9.48 13.00
CA GLY A 146 -2.29 10.89 12.70
C GLY A 146 -3.71 11.25 12.28
N PHE A 147 -4.45 10.29 11.69
CA PHE A 147 -5.67 10.61 10.95
C PHE A 147 -6.84 9.67 11.23
N SER A 148 -6.78 8.80 12.24
CA SER A 148 -7.84 7.83 12.56
C SER A 148 -9.22 8.48 12.66
N GLY A 149 -9.33 9.65 13.31
CA GLY A 149 -10.59 10.37 13.45
C GLY A 149 -11.22 10.84 12.14
N PHE A 150 -10.44 11.05 11.08
CA PHE A 150 -10.96 11.33 9.73
C PHE A 150 -11.37 10.03 9.04
N ILE A 151 -10.55 9.00 9.15
CA ILE A 151 -10.76 7.69 8.52
C ILE A 151 -12.02 7.02 9.07
N ASP A 152 -12.23 7.03 10.39
CA ASP A 152 -13.40 6.46 11.06
C ASP A 152 -14.72 7.12 10.62
N ASN A 153 -14.67 8.38 10.16
CA ASN A 153 -15.84 9.08 9.65
C ASN A 153 -16.21 8.69 8.21
N ILE A 154 -15.33 8.02 7.45
CA ILE A 154 -15.60 7.63 6.06
C ILE A 154 -16.56 6.45 6.01
N CYS A 155 -16.30 5.45 6.85
CA CYS A 155 -17.09 4.22 6.92
C CYS A 155 -17.14 3.71 8.36
N SER A 156 -18.33 3.58 8.92
CA SER A 156 -18.55 3.12 10.30
C SER A 156 -18.54 1.60 10.44
N GLU A 157 -18.79 0.87 9.35
CA GLU A 157 -18.83 -0.60 9.33
C GLU A 157 -18.13 -1.14 8.09
N ILE A 158 -17.13 -2.01 8.29
CA ILE A 158 -16.38 -2.66 7.21
C ILE A 158 -16.98 -4.04 6.99
N ASP A 159 -17.91 -4.14 6.03
CA ASP A 159 -18.49 -5.41 5.57
C ASP A 159 -18.16 -5.65 4.10
N GLU A 160 -17.10 -6.41 3.83
CA GLU A 160 -16.67 -6.74 2.46
C GLU A 160 -17.72 -7.53 1.67
N GLN A 161 -18.63 -8.23 2.32
CA GLN A 161 -19.68 -8.99 1.67
C GLN A 161 -20.61 -8.07 0.85
N ILE A 162 -20.80 -6.83 1.30
CA ILE A 162 -21.67 -5.88 0.60
C ILE A 162 -21.09 -5.48 -0.76
N ILE A 163 -19.75 -5.42 -0.90
CA ILE A 163 -19.07 -5.19 -2.19
C ILE A 163 -19.35 -6.37 -3.14
N VAL A 164 -19.17 -7.59 -2.66
CA VAL A 164 -19.40 -8.79 -3.47
C VAL A 164 -20.86 -8.86 -3.95
N VAL A 165 -21.81 -8.52 -3.08
CA VAL A 165 -23.24 -8.62 -3.41
C VAL A 165 -23.69 -7.47 -4.31
N GLN A 166 -23.38 -6.22 -4.00
CA GLN A 166 -23.92 -5.07 -4.72
C GLN A 166 -23.04 -4.63 -5.91
N VAL A 167 -21.74 -4.76 -5.85
CA VAL A 167 -20.86 -4.39 -6.96
C VAL A 167 -20.61 -5.59 -7.87
N ASP A 168 -19.99 -6.65 -7.36
CA ASP A 168 -19.61 -7.80 -8.19
C ASP A 168 -20.83 -8.58 -8.69
N GLY A 169 -21.94 -8.56 -7.96
CA GLY A 169 -23.23 -9.13 -8.36
C GLY A 169 -24.05 -8.29 -9.36
N ASN A 170 -23.65 -7.03 -9.62
CA ASN A 170 -24.35 -6.13 -10.52
C ASN A 170 -23.55 -5.92 -11.82
N SER A 171 -23.99 -6.52 -12.92
CA SER A 171 -23.27 -6.47 -14.20
C SER A 171 -23.02 -5.07 -14.73
N ARG A 172 -23.98 -4.13 -14.55
CA ARG A 172 -23.82 -2.74 -14.98
C ARG A 172 -22.82 -1.99 -14.11
N ALA A 173 -22.85 -2.18 -12.80
CA ALA A 173 -21.85 -1.61 -11.90
C ALA A 173 -20.44 -2.11 -12.21
N VAL A 174 -20.28 -3.40 -12.51
CA VAL A 174 -19.02 -4.00 -12.95
C VAL A 174 -18.52 -3.42 -14.26
N GLU A 175 -19.41 -3.25 -15.25
CA GLU A 175 -19.05 -2.66 -16.55
C GLU A 175 -18.53 -1.22 -16.39
N LEU A 176 -19.26 -0.39 -15.65
CA LEU A 176 -18.87 1.00 -15.37
C LEU A 176 -17.56 1.08 -14.59
N LEU A 177 -17.38 0.22 -13.58
CA LEU A 177 -16.15 0.18 -12.79
C LEU A 177 -14.94 -0.25 -13.65
N LYS A 178 -15.09 -1.23 -14.54
CA LYS A 178 -14.03 -1.61 -15.48
C LYS A 178 -13.65 -0.46 -16.41
N MET A 179 -14.65 0.30 -16.90
CA MET A 179 -14.38 1.50 -17.69
C MET A 179 -13.62 2.55 -16.87
N GLN A 180 -13.99 2.79 -15.61
CA GLN A 180 -13.26 3.68 -14.71
C GLN A 180 -11.80 3.24 -14.53
N MET A 181 -11.55 1.95 -14.29
CA MET A 181 -10.21 1.39 -14.13
C MET A 181 -9.35 1.55 -15.40
N GLN A 182 -9.92 1.36 -16.58
CA GLN A 182 -9.23 1.59 -17.86
C GLN A 182 -8.84 3.06 -18.04
N LEU A 183 -9.76 3.99 -17.75
CA LEU A 183 -9.50 5.44 -17.82
C LEU A 183 -8.39 5.88 -16.84
N LEU A 184 -8.33 5.27 -15.65
CA LEU A 184 -7.24 5.51 -14.70
C LEU A 184 -5.91 4.98 -15.25
N GLU A 185 -5.86 3.75 -15.77
CA GLU A 185 -4.63 3.18 -16.35
C GLU A 185 -4.11 4.03 -17.50
N GLU A 186 -4.97 4.46 -18.43
CA GLU A 186 -4.62 5.34 -19.54
C GLU A 186 -4.06 6.68 -19.03
N SER A 187 -4.68 7.26 -17.99
CA SER A 187 -4.24 8.52 -17.38
C SER A 187 -2.91 8.37 -16.65
N VAL A 188 -2.66 7.23 -16.02
CA VAL A 188 -1.35 6.93 -15.41
C VAL A 188 -0.26 6.75 -16.47
N LYS A 189 -0.57 6.20 -17.64
CA LYS A 189 0.41 5.97 -18.72
C LYS A 189 0.76 7.22 -19.53
N THR A 190 -0.05 8.26 -19.51
CA THR A 190 0.21 9.50 -20.25
C THR A 190 0.74 10.62 -19.37
N ASN A 191 1.48 11.56 -19.97
CA ASN A 191 1.85 12.84 -19.37
C ASN A 191 1.09 14.03 -20.02
N ASP A 192 0.17 13.76 -20.93
CA ASP A 192 -0.66 14.77 -21.59
C ASP A 192 -1.85 15.13 -20.69
N ILE A 193 -1.83 16.36 -20.17
CA ILE A 193 -2.84 16.87 -19.24
C ILE A 193 -4.25 16.94 -19.88
N ASP A 194 -4.33 17.20 -21.18
CA ASP A 194 -5.62 17.27 -21.86
C ASP A 194 -6.24 15.87 -21.98
N ILE A 195 -5.43 14.84 -22.25
CA ILE A 195 -5.88 13.44 -22.23
C ILE A 195 -6.33 13.04 -20.80
N ILE A 196 -5.54 13.40 -19.79
CA ILE A 196 -5.93 13.13 -18.40
C ILE A 196 -7.27 13.79 -18.08
N ARG A 197 -7.46 15.07 -18.47
CA ARG A 197 -8.72 15.79 -18.26
C ARG A 197 -9.90 15.10 -18.94
N GLU A 198 -9.76 14.72 -20.22
CA GLU A 198 -10.83 14.01 -20.96
C GLU A 198 -11.20 12.68 -20.30
N ASN A 199 -10.19 11.92 -19.86
CA ASN A 199 -10.41 10.65 -19.18
C ASN A 199 -11.12 10.86 -17.83
N MET A 200 -10.73 11.89 -17.04
CA MET A 200 -11.35 12.16 -15.74
C MET A 200 -12.78 12.68 -15.88
N VAL A 201 -13.13 13.40 -16.95
CA VAL A 201 -14.54 13.75 -17.25
C VAL A 201 -15.37 12.50 -17.51
N LYS A 202 -14.86 11.55 -18.32
CA LYS A 202 -15.54 10.27 -18.58
C LYS A 202 -15.61 9.40 -17.32
N TYR A 203 -14.54 9.39 -16.52
CA TYR A 203 -14.51 8.70 -15.24
C TYR A 203 -15.62 9.20 -14.32
N LYS A 204 -15.74 10.54 -14.17
CA LYS A 204 -16.76 11.17 -13.32
C LYS A 204 -18.17 10.79 -13.76
N GLN A 205 -18.46 10.83 -15.07
CA GLN A 205 -19.77 10.42 -15.62
C GLN A 205 -20.08 8.95 -15.31
N ALA A 206 -19.10 8.07 -15.48
CA ALA A 206 -19.25 6.65 -15.15
C ALA A 206 -19.42 6.41 -13.64
N ASP A 207 -18.75 7.19 -12.80
CA ASP A 207 -18.88 7.12 -11.35
C ASP A 207 -20.25 7.57 -10.88
N GLU A 208 -20.77 8.68 -11.41
CA GLU A 208 -22.12 9.18 -11.11
C GLU A 208 -23.18 8.14 -11.48
N GLU A 209 -23.14 7.58 -12.70
CA GLU A 209 -24.08 6.53 -13.12
C GLU A 209 -23.94 5.27 -12.22
N ARG A 210 -22.72 4.88 -11.88
CA ARG A 210 -22.49 3.69 -11.05
C ARG A 210 -23.00 3.87 -9.62
N ARG A 211 -22.81 5.05 -9.02
CA ARG A 211 -23.28 5.36 -7.66
C ARG A 211 -24.82 5.35 -7.55
N GLU A 212 -25.55 5.65 -8.62
CA GLU A 212 -27.01 5.50 -8.63
C GLU A 212 -27.48 4.04 -8.51
N LEU A 213 -26.61 3.06 -8.82
CA LEU A 213 -26.90 1.63 -8.72
C LEU A 213 -26.54 1.03 -7.35
N LEU A 214 -25.86 1.78 -6.49
CA LEU A 214 -25.25 1.30 -5.25
C LEU A 214 -25.89 1.98 -4.03
N SER A 215 -25.82 1.32 -2.88
CA SER A 215 -26.20 1.96 -1.62
C SER A 215 -25.12 2.92 -1.12
N GLU A 216 -25.50 3.88 -0.30
CA GLU A 216 -24.57 4.83 0.34
C GLU A 216 -23.50 4.09 1.16
N SER A 217 -23.83 2.98 1.82
CA SER A 217 -22.88 2.18 2.59
C SER A 217 -21.82 1.54 1.70
N VAL A 218 -22.17 1.08 0.50
CA VAL A 218 -21.18 0.56 -0.47
C VAL A 218 -20.26 1.68 -0.93
N THR A 219 -20.81 2.84 -1.29
CA THR A 219 -20.03 4.00 -1.72
C THR A 219 -19.06 4.47 -0.61
N ALA A 220 -19.51 4.49 0.65
CA ALA A 220 -18.66 4.80 1.79
C ALA A 220 -17.50 3.77 1.95
N LEU A 221 -17.81 2.49 1.78
CA LEU A 221 -16.83 1.42 1.87
C LEU A 221 -15.82 1.44 0.71
N GLU A 222 -16.26 1.74 -0.51
CA GLU A 222 -15.36 1.97 -1.65
C GLU A 222 -14.41 3.15 -1.40
N ASN A 223 -14.94 4.27 -0.90
CA ASN A 223 -14.14 5.41 -0.52
C ASN A 223 -13.12 5.05 0.58
N TYR A 224 -13.53 4.27 1.59
CA TYR A 224 -12.62 3.79 2.63
C TYR A 224 -11.45 3.02 2.03
N TYR A 225 -11.71 2.02 1.17
CA TYR A 225 -10.63 1.23 0.58
C TYR A 225 -9.75 2.06 -0.38
N THR A 226 -10.31 2.97 -1.17
CA THR A 226 -9.50 3.82 -2.06
C THR A 226 -8.64 4.81 -1.27
N ILE A 227 -9.10 5.30 -0.13
CA ILE A 227 -8.36 6.21 0.73
C ILE A 227 -7.31 5.45 1.55
N VAL A 228 -7.72 4.45 2.31
CA VAL A 228 -6.84 3.79 3.28
C VAL A 228 -5.86 2.86 2.56
N GLU A 229 -6.39 1.87 1.87
CA GLU A 229 -5.58 0.85 1.20
C GLU A 229 -4.95 1.38 -0.10
N GLY A 230 -5.68 2.24 -0.82
CA GLY A 230 -5.18 2.79 -2.08
C GLY A 230 -3.99 3.71 -1.90
N THR A 231 -3.95 4.54 -0.85
CA THR A 231 -2.78 5.38 -0.58
C THR A 231 -1.61 4.57 -0.01
N ALA A 232 -1.89 3.53 0.79
CA ALA A 232 -0.86 2.59 1.23
C ALA A 232 -0.28 1.80 0.04
N CYS A 233 -1.13 1.37 -0.90
CA CYS A 233 -0.71 0.73 -2.15
C CYS A 233 0.12 1.69 -3.04
N TYR A 234 -0.15 3.00 -3.02
CA TYR A 234 0.68 3.98 -3.70
C TYR A 234 2.09 4.05 -3.09
N VAL A 235 2.21 4.13 -1.77
CA VAL A 235 3.52 4.09 -1.08
C VAL A 235 4.24 2.77 -1.34
N GLU A 236 3.52 1.66 -1.27
CA GLU A 236 4.02 0.33 -1.64
C GLU A 236 4.58 0.31 -3.07
N SER A 237 3.82 0.86 -4.03
CA SER A 237 4.21 0.91 -5.43
C SER A 237 5.45 1.77 -5.68
N CYS A 238 5.61 2.87 -4.94
CA CYS A 238 6.81 3.70 -4.99
C CYS A 238 8.03 2.94 -4.46
N ALA A 239 7.90 2.27 -3.31
CA ALA A 239 8.97 1.43 -2.75
C ALA A 239 9.32 0.26 -3.70
N TYR A 240 8.31 -0.37 -4.29
CA TYR A 240 8.49 -1.44 -5.26
C TYR A 240 9.26 -0.98 -6.50
N LYS A 241 8.90 0.17 -7.05
CA LYS A 241 9.57 0.76 -8.22
C LYS A 241 11.06 0.96 -8.00
N GLU A 242 11.45 1.33 -6.78
CA GLU A 242 12.86 1.54 -6.42
C GLU A 242 13.64 0.23 -6.20
N LEU A 243 12.98 -0.80 -5.68
CA LEU A 243 13.62 -2.08 -5.34
C LEU A 243 13.55 -3.10 -6.48
N LEU A 244 12.45 -3.09 -7.25
CA LEU A 244 12.11 -4.10 -8.25
C LEU A 244 11.60 -3.44 -9.56
N PRO A 245 12.35 -2.49 -10.16
CA PRO A 245 11.88 -1.67 -11.28
C PRO A 245 11.49 -2.48 -12.53
N GLU A 246 12.10 -3.64 -12.75
CA GLU A 246 11.90 -4.43 -13.98
C GLU A 246 10.50 -5.05 -14.07
N SER A 247 9.86 -5.33 -12.95
CA SER A 247 8.50 -5.90 -12.89
C SER A 247 7.42 -4.89 -12.49
N TYR A 248 7.81 -3.64 -12.23
CA TYR A 248 6.90 -2.60 -11.75
C TYR A 248 5.68 -2.36 -12.64
N ASP A 249 5.88 -2.26 -13.95
CA ASP A 249 4.77 -2.00 -14.89
C ASP A 249 3.79 -3.15 -14.97
N GLU A 250 4.26 -4.39 -14.83
CA GLU A 250 3.40 -5.57 -14.81
C GLU A 250 2.60 -5.66 -13.50
N GLU A 251 3.25 -5.45 -12.36
CA GLU A 251 2.64 -5.65 -11.04
C GLU A 251 1.70 -4.51 -10.61
N TYR A 252 2.01 -3.27 -10.99
CA TYR A 252 1.24 -2.11 -10.54
C TYR A 252 0.51 -1.40 -11.67
N ILE A 253 1.16 -1.07 -12.78
CA ILE A 253 0.50 -0.25 -13.81
C ILE A 253 -0.53 -1.06 -14.58
N SER A 254 -0.20 -2.27 -15.02
CA SER A 254 -1.14 -3.15 -15.71
C SER A 254 -2.24 -3.71 -14.80
N ALA A 255 -1.98 -3.78 -13.49
CA ALA A 255 -2.95 -4.22 -12.51
C ALA A 255 -4.10 -3.21 -12.30
N ILE A 256 -3.91 -1.92 -12.62
CA ILE A 256 -4.94 -0.88 -12.48
C ILE A 256 -6.23 -1.26 -13.21
N SER A 257 -6.14 -1.79 -14.43
CA SER A 257 -7.31 -2.21 -15.22
C SER A 257 -7.76 -3.66 -14.99
N CYS A 258 -7.03 -4.43 -14.17
CA CYS A 258 -7.39 -5.80 -13.84
C CYS A 258 -8.51 -5.84 -12.79
N TYR A 259 -9.68 -6.37 -13.20
CA TYR A 259 -10.81 -6.51 -12.30
C TYR A 259 -10.64 -7.72 -11.38
N TYR A 260 -10.60 -7.45 -10.08
CA TYR A 260 -10.64 -8.45 -9.03
C TYR A 260 -11.97 -8.38 -8.27
N SER A 261 -12.52 -9.53 -7.86
CA SER A 261 -13.69 -9.57 -6.99
C SER A 261 -13.31 -9.16 -5.57
N GLY A 262 -14.24 -8.53 -4.84
CA GLY A 262 -14.01 -8.03 -3.48
C GLY A 262 -13.35 -6.66 -3.45
N SER A 263 -12.65 -6.34 -2.35
CA SER A 263 -12.09 -5.01 -2.09
C SER A 263 -10.77 -4.70 -2.82
N SER A 264 -10.01 -5.71 -3.23
CA SER A 264 -8.63 -5.54 -3.76
C SER A 264 -8.50 -4.60 -4.96
N LYS A 265 -9.55 -4.47 -5.79
CA LYS A 265 -9.57 -3.54 -6.93
C LYS A 265 -9.46 -2.08 -6.51
N TYR A 266 -9.97 -1.71 -5.33
CA TYR A 266 -9.93 -0.33 -4.83
C TYR A 266 -8.53 0.10 -4.37
N TYR A 267 -7.64 -0.84 -4.06
CA TYR A 267 -6.23 -0.57 -3.80
C TYR A 267 -5.55 0.05 -5.02
N TYR A 268 -5.73 -0.58 -6.19
CA TYR A 268 -5.17 -0.07 -7.44
C TYR A 268 -5.88 1.20 -7.94
N ILE A 269 -7.17 1.36 -7.66
CA ILE A 269 -7.92 2.59 -7.98
C ILE A 269 -7.35 3.76 -7.18
N GLY A 270 -7.22 3.64 -5.86
CA GLY A 270 -6.68 4.70 -5.01
C GLY A 270 -5.21 4.99 -5.30
N MET A 271 -4.39 3.96 -5.56
CA MET A 271 -3.02 4.11 -6.03
C MET A 271 -2.93 4.93 -7.33
N ALA A 272 -3.74 4.57 -8.32
CA ALA A 272 -3.76 5.29 -9.61
C ALA A 272 -4.20 6.75 -9.45
N GLN A 273 -5.17 7.02 -8.56
CA GLN A 273 -5.59 8.38 -8.23
C GLN A 273 -4.44 9.19 -7.62
N CYS A 274 -3.65 8.62 -6.70
CA CYS A 274 -2.45 9.27 -6.18
C CYS A 274 -1.43 9.59 -7.27
N MET A 275 -1.15 8.63 -8.18
CA MET A 275 -0.24 8.82 -9.31
C MET A 275 -0.69 9.95 -10.25
N ILE A 276 -1.99 10.02 -10.53
CA ILE A 276 -2.56 11.08 -11.36
C ILE A 276 -2.46 12.43 -10.65
N LEU A 277 -2.81 12.49 -9.35
CA LEU A 277 -2.72 13.73 -8.59
C LEU A 277 -1.29 14.27 -8.54
N GLU A 278 -0.28 13.41 -8.34
CA GLU A 278 1.13 13.82 -8.37
C GLU A 278 1.59 14.33 -9.75
N LYS A 279 1.01 13.87 -10.85
CA LYS A 279 1.27 14.42 -12.18
C LYS A 279 0.64 15.80 -12.39
N LEU A 280 -0.57 16.00 -11.84
CA LEU A 280 -1.31 17.25 -12.01
C LEU A 280 -0.82 18.36 -11.07
N ALA A 281 -0.53 17.99 -9.84
CA ALA A 281 -0.14 18.90 -8.76
C ALA A 281 0.93 18.24 -7.85
N PRO A 282 2.20 18.22 -8.29
CA PRO A 282 3.29 17.59 -7.54
C PRO A 282 3.40 18.13 -6.10
N GLY A 283 3.48 17.22 -5.13
CA GLY A 283 3.54 17.53 -3.70
C GLY A 283 2.18 17.81 -3.05
N ARG A 284 1.07 17.69 -3.79
CA ARG A 284 -0.29 17.88 -3.23
C ARG A 284 -0.65 16.85 -2.18
N LEU A 285 -0.07 15.63 -2.27
CA LEU A 285 -0.24 14.58 -1.26
C LEU A 285 0.38 14.95 0.09
N GLY A 286 1.37 15.85 0.15
CA GLY A 286 2.02 16.25 1.39
C GLY A 286 1.06 16.79 2.44
N GLY A 287 0.07 17.56 2.03
CA GLY A 287 -0.96 18.09 2.93
C GLY A 287 -2.26 17.26 2.97
N TYR A 288 -2.26 16.03 2.47
CA TYR A 288 -3.46 15.21 2.44
C TYR A 288 -3.83 14.66 3.83
N THR A 289 -5.09 14.86 4.24
CA THR A 289 -5.59 14.54 5.58
C THR A 289 -6.51 13.32 5.63
N PHE A 290 -6.64 12.56 4.55
CA PHE A 290 -7.53 11.39 4.42
C PHE A 290 -9.02 11.68 4.69
N SER A 291 -9.43 12.95 4.62
CA SER A 291 -10.79 13.38 4.95
C SER A 291 -11.77 13.30 3.79
N LYS A 292 -11.26 13.10 2.56
CA LYS A 292 -12.05 12.96 1.34
C LYS A 292 -11.32 12.12 0.30
N PRO A 293 -12.03 11.50 -0.66
CA PRO A 293 -11.40 10.73 -1.72
C PRO A 293 -10.39 11.54 -2.55
N ILE A 294 -9.28 10.92 -2.95
CA ILE A 294 -8.24 11.54 -3.82
C ILE A 294 -8.84 12.03 -5.15
N ILE A 295 -9.83 11.30 -5.68
CA ILE A 295 -10.49 11.69 -6.94
C ILE A 295 -11.13 13.09 -6.88
N GLU A 296 -11.59 13.52 -5.71
CA GLU A 296 -12.14 14.88 -5.54
C GLU A 296 -11.05 15.94 -5.68
N LEU A 297 -9.83 15.66 -5.18
CA LEU A 297 -8.68 16.55 -5.38
C LEU A 297 -8.31 16.65 -6.86
N ILE A 298 -8.37 15.53 -7.60
CA ILE A 298 -8.13 15.51 -9.04
C ILE A 298 -9.16 16.39 -9.78
N TYR A 299 -10.44 16.29 -9.39
CA TYR A 299 -11.51 17.12 -9.99
C TYR A 299 -11.30 18.62 -9.70
N GLU A 300 -10.87 18.96 -8.48
CA GLU A 300 -10.49 20.34 -8.12
C GLU A 300 -9.34 20.87 -9.00
N GLU A 301 -8.27 20.11 -9.16
CA GLU A 301 -7.10 20.53 -9.98
C GLU A 301 -7.44 20.66 -11.46
N LEU A 302 -8.36 19.85 -11.97
CA LEU A 302 -8.81 19.89 -13.36
C LEU A 302 -9.96 20.88 -13.61
N CYS A 303 -10.57 21.44 -12.56
CA CYS A 303 -11.77 22.29 -12.61
C CYS A 303 -12.96 21.60 -13.32
N ILE A 304 -13.26 20.34 -12.98
CA ILE A 304 -14.34 19.53 -13.57
C ILE A 304 -15.36 19.04 -12.53
#